data_f1abbb4fec78f233b23c1f7b50a6ef5c
#
_entry.id   f1abbb4fec78f233b23c1f7b50a6ef5c
#
_cell.length_a   1.000
_cell.length_b   1.000
_cell.length_c   1.000
_cell.angle_alpha   90.00
_cell.angle_beta   90.00
_cell.angle_gamma   90.00
#
_symmetry.space_group_name_H-M   'P 1'
#
loop_
_entity.id
_entity.type
_entity.pdbx_description
1 polymer ?
#
loop_
_entity_poly.entity_id
_entity_poly.type
_entity_poly.pdbx_seq_one_letter_code
_entity_poly.pdbx_strand_id
1 'polypeptide(L)'
;MTHQRGFTLLEMLAALMLLAICGTVLLVAFGQSARSLLQVNHSDRLTHAALSVLAEETAGPLASGVRQGTLDSINWHLTINQQPSRTGQPRLYHLDLTVSEGKRQARFSTLKLRAASDKVAP
;
A
#
# COMPACT_ATOMS: atom_id res chain seq x y z
N MET A 1 -34.16 37.64 -43.27
CA MET A 1 -34.27 37.27 -42.57
C MET A 1 -33.58 37.32 -41.55
N THR A 2 -33.38 37.30 -40.94
CA THR A 2 -32.89 37.70 -39.97
C THR A 2 -32.53 36.77 -39.05
N HIS A 3 -32.59 35.75 -39.14
CA HIS A 3 -32.39 34.91 -38.24
C HIS A 3 -31.08 34.60 -38.05
N GLN A 4 -30.23 35.08 -38.39
CA GLN A 4 -29.05 34.71 -38.33
C GLN A 4 -28.36 35.44 -37.56
N ARG A 5 -28.49 35.92 -36.77
CA ARG A 5 -27.85 36.66 -36.04
C ARG A 5 -26.99 36.02 -35.19
N GLY A 6 -26.70 34.89 -35.02
CA GLY A 6 -25.83 34.33 -34.08
C GLY A 6 -26.55 33.99 -32.82
N PHE A 7 -25.85 33.84 -31.78
CA PHE A 7 -26.42 33.38 -30.52
C PHE A 7 -27.15 34.50 -29.81
N THR A 8 -28.26 34.16 -29.18
CA THR A 8 -28.93 35.11 -28.31
C THR A 8 -28.16 35.20 -27.01
N LEU A 9 -28.47 36.26 -26.26
CA LEU A 9 -27.84 36.43 -24.96
C LEU A 9 -28.14 35.27 -24.02
N LEU A 10 -29.36 34.77 -24.06
CA LEU A 10 -29.77 33.64 -23.24
C LEU A 10 -29.00 32.38 -23.62
N GLU A 11 -28.76 32.16 -24.90
CA GLU A 11 -27.99 31.02 -25.35
C GLU A 11 -26.57 31.10 -24.87
N MET A 12 -25.98 32.29 -24.90
CA MET A 12 -24.62 32.48 -24.43
C MET A 12 -24.51 32.21 -22.93
N LEU A 13 -25.49 32.66 -22.16
CA LEU A 13 -25.51 32.39 -20.75
C LEU A 13 -25.65 30.90 -20.46
N ALA A 14 -26.50 30.23 -21.21
CA ALA A 14 -26.67 28.79 -21.06
C ALA A 14 -25.38 28.03 -21.39
N ALA A 15 -24.70 28.48 -22.45
CA ALA A 15 -23.44 27.85 -22.85
C ALA A 15 -22.36 28.04 -21.78
N LEU A 16 -22.29 29.24 -21.21
CA LEU A 16 -21.33 29.51 -20.15
C LEU A 16 -21.61 28.68 -18.89
N MET A 17 -22.86 28.51 -18.53
CA MET A 17 -23.25 27.70 -17.40
C MET A 17 -22.87 26.25 -17.64
N LEU A 18 -23.14 25.74 -18.83
CA LEU A 18 -22.78 24.37 -19.17
C LEU A 18 -21.28 24.18 -19.11
N LEU A 19 -20.54 25.14 -19.63
CA LEU A 19 -19.09 25.08 -19.60
C LEU A 19 -18.56 25.08 -18.17
N ALA A 20 -19.15 25.88 -17.30
CA ALA A 20 -18.76 25.93 -15.91
C ALA A 20 -19.01 24.60 -15.20
N ILE A 21 -20.14 23.97 -15.48
CA ILE A 21 -20.48 22.69 -14.89
C ILE A 21 -19.49 21.62 -15.37
N CYS A 22 -19.21 21.59 -16.67
CA CYS A 22 -18.24 20.63 -17.22
C CYS A 22 -16.86 20.84 -16.64
N GLY A 23 -16.43 22.09 -16.51
CA GLY A 23 -15.14 22.41 -15.92
C GLY A 23 -15.03 21.95 -14.48
N THR A 24 -16.10 22.16 -13.70
CA THR A 24 -16.11 21.72 -12.32
C THR A 24 -15.99 20.20 -12.21
N VAL A 25 -16.72 19.49 -13.04
CA VAL A 25 -16.66 18.02 -13.04
C VAL A 25 -15.24 17.55 -13.37
N LEU A 26 -14.62 18.18 -14.38
CA LEU A 26 -13.27 17.82 -14.75
C LEU A 26 -12.28 18.08 -13.63
N LEU A 27 -12.41 19.20 -12.95
CA LEU A 27 -11.52 19.53 -11.84
C LEU A 27 -11.65 18.51 -10.71
N VAL A 28 -12.87 18.11 -10.39
CA VAL A 28 -13.08 17.11 -9.36
C VAL A 28 -12.48 15.77 -9.79
N ALA A 29 -12.68 15.39 -11.05
CA ALA A 29 -12.13 14.13 -11.56
C ALA A 29 -10.61 14.12 -11.49
N PHE A 30 -9.98 15.22 -11.91
CA PHE A 30 -8.53 15.33 -11.85
C PHE A 30 -8.03 15.30 -10.40
N GLY A 31 -8.74 15.97 -9.50
CA GLY A 31 -8.38 15.97 -8.09
C GLY A 31 -8.41 14.58 -7.50
N GLN A 32 -9.43 13.80 -7.84
CA GLN A 32 -9.53 12.42 -7.36
C GLN A 32 -8.43 11.54 -7.94
N SER A 33 -8.11 11.73 -9.21
CA SER A 33 -7.03 10.97 -9.84
C SER A 33 -5.70 11.27 -9.18
N ALA A 34 -5.43 12.54 -8.89
CA ALA A 34 -4.20 12.91 -8.22
C ALA A 34 -4.10 12.30 -6.83
N ARG A 35 -5.20 12.30 -6.10
CA ARG A 35 -5.24 11.68 -4.77
C ARG A 35 -4.99 10.18 -4.85
N SER A 36 -5.59 9.54 -5.85
CA SER A 36 -5.38 8.10 -6.04
C SER A 36 -3.93 7.78 -6.32
N LEU A 37 -3.27 8.58 -7.15
CA LEU A 37 -1.87 8.38 -7.47
C LEU A 37 -0.98 8.57 -6.23
N LEU A 38 -1.29 9.58 -5.41
CA LEU A 38 -0.54 9.79 -4.19
C LEU A 38 -0.72 8.62 -3.22
N GLN A 39 -1.93 8.10 -3.13
CA GLN A 39 -2.21 6.97 -2.27
C GLN A 39 -1.46 5.73 -2.71
N VAL A 40 -1.44 5.45 -4.00
CA VAL A 40 -0.71 4.31 -4.56
C VAL A 40 0.78 4.47 -4.28
N ASN A 41 1.32 5.67 -4.45
CA ASN A 41 2.72 5.92 -4.21
C ASN A 41 3.11 5.64 -2.76
N HIS A 42 2.29 6.07 -1.80
CA HIS A 42 2.54 5.80 -0.40
C HIS A 42 2.40 4.32 -0.07
N SER A 43 1.43 3.65 -0.66
CA SER A 43 1.27 2.21 -0.48
C SER A 43 2.47 1.46 -1.02
N ASP A 44 3.00 1.91 -2.15
CA ASP A 44 4.19 1.29 -2.73
C ASP A 44 5.39 1.42 -1.81
N ARG A 45 5.58 2.58 -1.21
CA ARG A 45 6.69 2.77 -0.28
C ARG A 45 6.58 1.81 0.90
N LEU A 46 5.39 1.68 1.49
CA LEU A 46 5.18 0.77 2.58
C LEU A 46 5.38 -0.68 2.16
N THR A 47 4.91 -1.03 0.98
CA THR A 47 5.09 -2.38 0.45
C THR A 47 6.56 -2.70 0.22
N HIS A 48 7.30 -1.78 -0.38
CA HIS A 48 8.72 -1.98 -0.60
C HIS A 48 9.48 -2.11 0.72
N ALA A 49 9.13 -1.29 1.70
CA ALA A 49 9.74 -1.38 3.01
C ALA A 49 9.43 -2.73 3.65
N ALA A 50 8.19 -3.19 3.55
CA ALA A 50 7.79 -4.46 4.10
C ALA A 50 8.55 -5.61 3.46
N LEU A 51 8.68 -5.60 2.13
CA LEU A 51 9.41 -6.63 1.42
C LEU A 51 10.89 -6.63 1.80
N SER A 52 11.48 -5.45 1.95
CA SER A 52 12.87 -5.33 2.37
C SER A 52 13.08 -5.89 3.77
N VAL A 53 12.20 -5.53 4.70
CA VAL A 53 12.30 -6.01 6.07
C VAL A 53 12.14 -7.52 6.11
N LEU A 54 11.13 -8.05 5.41
CA LEU A 54 10.92 -9.48 5.38
C LEU A 54 12.12 -10.21 4.79
N ALA A 55 12.69 -9.67 3.73
CA ALA A 55 13.86 -10.29 3.11
C ALA A 55 15.04 -10.32 4.06
N GLU A 56 15.29 -9.23 4.78
CA GLU A 56 16.37 -9.19 5.74
C GLU A 56 16.14 -10.09 6.93
N GLU A 57 14.96 -10.03 7.49
CA GLU A 57 14.65 -10.77 8.71
C GLU A 57 14.51 -12.27 8.45
N THR A 58 14.17 -12.66 7.23
CA THR A 58 14.05 -14.08 6.91
C THR A 58 15.30 -14.65 6.27
N ALA A 59 16.31 -13.84 6.03
CA ALA A 59 17.58 -14.33 5.48
C ALA A 59 18.32 -15.22 6.47
N GLY A 60 18.16 -14.94 7.76
CA GLY A 60 18.81 -15.71 8.80
C GLY A 60 17.86 -16.72 9.43
N PRO A 61 18.28 -17.32 10.56
CA PRO A 61 17.40 -18.26 11.24
C PRO A 61 16.18 -17.59 11.79
N LEU A 62 15.05 -18.30 11.76
CA LEU A 62 13.79 -17.79 12.29
C LEU A 62 13.54 -18.38 13.67
N ALA A 63 13.06 -17.55 14.57
CA ALA A 63 12.67 -17.96 15.91
C ALA A 63 11.44 -17.16 16.31
N SER A 64 10.59 -17.75 17.11
CA SER A 64 9.42 -17.06 17.63
C SER A 64 9.86 -15.83 18.43
N GLY A 65 9.16 -14.75 18.26
CA GLY A 65 9.48 -13.52 18.97
C GLY A 65 8.97 -12.30 18.23
N VAL A 66 9.40 -11.16 18.72
CA VAL A 66 9.00 -9.87 18.16
C VAL A 66 10.27 -9.10 17.81
N ARG A 67 10.28 -8.53 16.63
CA ARG A 67 11.36 -7.66 16.20
C ARG A 67 10.76 -6.35 15.70
N GLN A 68 11.48 -5.27 15.89
CA GLN A 68 11.01 -3.98 15.44
C GLN A 68 12.19 -3.12 15.07
N GLY A 69 11.95 -2.12 14.26
CA GLY A 69 13.00 -1.23 13.82
C GLY A 69 12.45 -0.10 12.99
N THR A 70 13.35 0.63 12.35
CA THR A 70 13.01 1.76 11.51
C THR A 70 13.79 1.67 10.20
N LEU A 71 13.10 1.92 9.10
CA LEU A 71 13.71 1.95 7.79
C LEU A 71 13.23 3.21 7.09
N ASP A 72 14.14 4.17 6.86
CA ASP A 72 13.81 5.42 6.17
C ASP A 72 12.52 6.06 6.68
N SER A 73 12.46 6.36 7.94
CA SER A 73 11.31 6.98 8.61
C SER A 73 10.06 6.09 8.66
N ILE A 74 10.17 4.86 8.20
CA ILE A 74 9.08 3.89 8.31
C ILE A 74 9.37 2.99 9.50
N ASN A 75 8.43 2.94 10.43
CA ASN A 75 8.56 2.06 11.58
C ASN A 75 7.95 0.71 11.24
N TRP A 76 8.62 -0.36 11.64
CA TRP A 76 8.10 -1.68 11.37
C TRP A 76 8.13 -2.53 12.63
N HIS A 77 7.18 -3.46 12.68
CA HIS A 77 7.03 -4.35 13.82
C HIS A 77 6.71 -5.73 13.26
N LEU A 78 7.57 -6.67 13.54
CA LEU A 78 7.44 -8.03 13.01
C LEU A 78 7.22 -9.00 14.16
N THR A 79 6.15 -9.76 14.08
CA THR A 79 5.87 -10.81 15.05
C THR A 79 6.03 -12.15 14.34
N ILE A 80 6.83 -13.02 14.91
CA ILE A 80 7.09 -14.35 14.34
C ILE A 80 6.55 -15.39 15.31
N ASN A 81 5.63 -16.22 14.81
CA ASN A 81 5.05 -17.28 15.59
C ASN A 81 5.34 -18.61 14.90
N GLN A 82 5.96 -19.50 15.63
CA GLN A 82 6.21 -20.83 15.10
C GLN A 82 4.97 -21.66 15.26
N GLN A 83 4.51 -22.26 14.17
CA GLN A 83 3.35 -23.12 14.22
C GLN A 83 3.74 -24.49 14.74
N PRO A 84 2.84 -25.20 15.41
CA PRO A 84 3.13 -26.55 15.88
C PRO A 84 3.49 -27.46 14.72
N SER A 85 4.55 -28.23 14.88
CA SER A 85 4.95 -29.22 13.88
C SER A 85 5.56 -30.40 14.58
N ARG A 86 5.52 -31.53 13.90
CA ARG A 86 6.09 -32.75 14.46
C ARG A 86 7.59 -32.79 14.23
N THR A 87 8.26 -33.55 15.05
CA THR A 87 9.70 -33.74 14.90
C THR A 87 10.01 -34.34 13.53
N GLY A 88 10.98 -33.76 12.86
CA GLY A 88 11.36 -34.23 11.52
C GLY A 88 10.60 -33.57 10.39
N GLN A 89 9.55 -32.81 10.70
CA GLN A 89 8.80 -32.10 9.67
C GLN A 89 9.32 -30.69 9.52
N PRO A 90 9.12 -30.07 8.35
CA PRO A 90 9.49 -28.66 8.19
C PRO A 90 8.75 -27.80 9.19
N ARG A 91 9.42 -26.75 9.65
CA ARG A 91 8.82 -25.81 10.57
C ARG A 91 8.15 -24.70 9.81
N LEU A 92 6.93 -24.38 10.21
CA LEU A 92 6.17 -23.33 9.60
C LEU A 92 6.13 -22.13 10.54
N TYR A 93 6.51 -20.98 10.04
CA TYR A 93 6.49 -19.76 10.81
C TYR A 93 5.46 -18.81 10.21
N HIS A 94 4.65 -18.24 11.07
CA HIS A 94 3.70 -17.21 10.67
C HIS A 94 4.31 -15.86 11.01
N LEU A 95 4.47 -15.03 10.00
CA LEU A 95 5.06 -13.72 10.16
C LEU A 95 4.00 -12.64 9.95
N ASP A 96 3.83 -11.79 10.94
CA ASP A 96 2.94 -10.65 10.85
C ASP A 96 3.79 -9.41 10.91
N LEU A 97 3.80 -8.66 9.85
CA LEU A 97 4.57 -7.43 9.75
C LEU A 97 3.64 -6.24 9.64
N THR A 98 3.84 -5.26 10.49
CA THR A 98 3.13 -3.99 10.41
C THR A 98 4.16 -2.92 10.11
N VAL A 99 3.93 -2.14 9.06
CA VAL A 99 4.76 -1.01 8.71
C VAL A 99 3.90 0.25 8.78
N SER A 100 4.48 1.32 9.29
CA SER A 100 3.75 2.56 9.45
C SER A 100 4.64 3.75 9.14
N GLU A 101 4.06 4.75 8.51
CA GLU A 101 4.72 6.00 8.24
C GLU A 101 3.73 7.11 8.58
N GLY A 102 3.95 7.82 9.67
CA GLY A 102 3.02 8.82 10.13
C GLY A 102 1.68 8.20 10.49
N LYS A 103 0.64 8.65 9.83
CA LYS A 103 -0.71 8.12 10.05
C LYS A 103 -1.03 6.92 9.16
N ARG A 104 -0.14 6.61 8.23
CA ARG A 104 -0.38 5.50 7.32
C ARG A 104 0.18 4.22 7.89
N GLN A 105 -0.53 3.14 7.69
CA GLN A 105 -0.15 1.88 8.24
C GLN A 105 -0.56 0.78 7.28
N ALA A 106 0.29 -0.22 7.12
CA ALA A 106 -0.02 -1.38 6.32
C ALA A 106 0.39 -2.62 7.09
N ARG A 107 -0.37 -3.68 6.92
CA ARG A 107 -0.11 -4.93 7.61
C ARG A 107 0.03 -6.05 6.60
N PHE A 108 1.05 -6.87 6.78
CA PHE A 108 1.33 -7.98 5.89
C PHE A 108 1.47 -9.25 6.71
N SER A 109 0.92 -10.33 6.21
CA SER A 109 1.05 -11.64 6.84
C SER A 109 1.58 -12.61 5.82
N THR A 110 2.51 -13.45 6.23
CA THR A 110 3.03 -14.46 5.34
C THR A 110 3.42 -15.69 6.14
N LEU A 111 3.60 -16.79 5.46
CA LEU A 111 4.06 -18.01 6.05
C LEU A 111 5.40 -18.38 5.46
N LYS A 112 6.32 -18.80 6.30
CA LYS A 112 7.66 -19.18 5.86
C LYS A 112 7.92 -20.60 6.31
N LEU A 113 8.36 -21.42 5.38
CA LEU A 113 8.64 -22.81 5.67
C LEU A 113 10.15 -23.00 5.78
N ARG A 114 10.57 -23.63 6.87
CA ARG A 114 11.98 -23.95 7.06
C ARG A 114 12.12 -25.45 7.18
N ALA A 115 13.11 -26.00 6.52
CA ALA A 115 13.34 -27.43 6.60
C ALA A 115 13.80 -27.81 8.00
N ALA A 116 13.45 -29.02 8.42
CA ALA A 116 13.82 -29.50 9.72
C ALA A 116 15.34 -29.52 9.92
N SER A 117 16.07 -29.71 8.84
CA SER A 117 17.53 -29.76 8.92
C SER A 117 18.17 -28.42 9.22
N ASP A 118 17.43 -27.35 9.05
CA ASP A 118 18.00 -26.02 9.29
C ASP A 118 18.42 -25.84 10.73
N LYS A 119 17.76 -26.48 11.65
CA LYS A 119 18.08 -26.27 13.04
C LYS A 119 19.27 -27.11 13.48
N VAL A 120 19.70 -28.04 12.67
CA VAL A 120 20.82 -28.87 13.02
C VAL A 120 22.13 -28.14 12.78
N ALA A 121 22.13 -27.16 11.92
CA ALA A 121 23.32 -26.41 11.65
C ALA A 121 23.78 -25.70 12.93
N PRO A 122 24.94 -25.94 13.39
CA PRO A 122 25.45 -25.30 14.60
C PRO A 122 25.74 -23.84 14.40
#